data_a0e16a68d78c76119723a729376ee430
#
_entry.id   a0e16a68d78c76119723a729376ee430
#
_cell.length_a   1.000
_cell.length_b   1.000
_cell.length_c   1.000
_cell.angle_alpha   90.00
_cell.angle_beta   90.00
_cell.angle_gamma   90.00
#
_symmetry.space_group_name_H-M   'P 1'
#
loop_
_entity.id
_entity.type
_entity.pdbx_description
1 polymer ?
#
loop_
_entity_poly.entity_id
_entity_poly.type
_entity_poly.pdbx_seq_one_letter_code
_entity_poly.pdbx_strand_id
1 'polypeptide(L)'
;MLRRGHIVLLAVWMLAGSAHVNTASAQAEAVSTLDGIFLRLKECWRGPELPPGHPGMQITVLFSLKRDGELLGRPRITFETPGTSEADSIAYRTAVMETLQRCTPMPFSGGLGDAVAGRPFRVRFDDRRNQPKPSERKAWLSPRIL
;
A
#
# COMPACT_ATOMS: atom_id res chain seq x y z
N MET A 1 37.31 -71.54 -31.90
CA MET A 1 35.86 -71.50 -31.68
C MET A 1 35.50 -70.16 -31.02
N LEU A 2 34.95 -69.30 -31.81
CA LEU A 2 34.58 -67.95 -31.39
C LEU A 2 33.26 -67.98 -30.61
N ARG A 3 33.23 -67.35 -29.44
CA ARG A 3 31.98 -67.02 -28.73
C ARG A 3 31.84 -65.53 -28.65
N ARG A 4 30.91 -64.99 -29.46
CA ARG A 4 30.50 -63.58 -29.50
C ARG A 4 29.70 -63.29 -28.26
N GLY A 5 30.22 -62.39 -27.39
CA GLY A 5 29.47 -61.79 -26.29
C GLY A 5 28.82 -60.51 -26.78
N HIS A 6 27.48 -60.44 -26.74
CA HIS A 6 26.72 -59.25 -27.05
C HIS A 6 26.69 -58.31 -25.80
N ILE A 7 27.33 -57.17 -25.90
CA ILE A 7 27.21 -56.11 -24.89
C ILE A 7 25.96 -55.31 -25.23
N VAL A 8 24.93 -55.48 -24.42
CA VAL A 8 23.72 -54.66 -24.48
C VAL A 8 24.00 -53.37 -23.70
N LEU A 9 24.18 -52.24 -24.39
CA LEU A 9 24.27 -50.90 -23.83
C LEU A 9 22.87 -50.40 -23.55
N LEU A 10 22.44 -50.43 -22.28
CA LEU A 10 21.25 -49.78 -21.81
C LEU A 10 21.57 -48.28 -21.64
N ALA A 11 21.09 -47.47 -22.59
CA ALA A 11 21.09 -46.00 -22.46
C ALA A 11 19.96 -45.58 -21.53
N VAL A 12 20.31 -45.20 -20.29
CA VAL A 12 19.38 -44.57 -19.35
C VAL A 12 19.25 -43.11 -19.71
N TRP A 13 18.11 -42.75 -20.30
CA TRP A 13 17.73 -41.34 -20.52
C TRP A 13 17.22 -40.75 -19.19
N MET A 14 18.04 -39.93 -18.52
CA MET A 14 17.60 -39.08 -17.43
C MET A 14 16.84 -37.88 -18.02
N LEU A 15 15.52 -37.90 -17.92
CA LEU A 15 14.67 -36.76 -18.14
C LEU A 15 14.85 -35.79 -16.95
N ALA A 16 15.77 -34.84 -17.09
CA ALA A 16 15.87 -33.72 -16.18
C ALA A 16 14.69 -32.79 -16.43
N GLY A 17 13.59 -33.00 -15.70
CA GLY A 17 12.45 -32.09 -15.66
C GLY A 17 12.86 -30.78 -14.95
N SER A 18 13.19 -29.76 -15.73
CA SER A 18 13.38 -28.40 -15.19
C SER A 18 12.03 -27.87 -14.72
N ALA A 19 11.77 -27.94 -13.42
CA ALA A 19 10.66 -27.22 -12.80
C ALA A 19 10.94 -25.70 -12.92
N HIS A 20 10.32 -25.07 -13.89
CA HIS A 20 10.29 -23.60 -13.98
C HIS A 20 9.39 -23.11 -12.86
N VAL A 21 9.99 -22.69 -11.75
CA VAL A 21 9.29 -21.96 -10.69
C VAL A 21 8.99 -20.58 -11.28
N ASN A 22 7.78 -20.42 -11.83
CA ASN A 22 7.24 -19.11 -12.15
C ASN A 22 7.01 -18.37 -10.83
N THR A 23 8.02 -17.67 -10.35
CA THR A 23 7.85 -16.59 -9.38
C THR A 23 7.11 -15.46 -10.12
N ALA A 24 5.79 -15.52 -10.12
CA ALA A 24 4.98 -14.38 -10.45
C ALA A 24 5.23 -13.33 -9.35
N SER A 25 6.26 -12.51 -9.55
CA SER A 25 6.38 -11.24 -8.84
C SER A 25 5.11 -10.48 -9.18
N ALA A 26 4.20 -10.32 -8.21
CA ALA A 26 3.07 -9.44 -8.35
C ALA A 26 3.63 -8.04 -8.62
N GLN A 27 3.76 -7.70 -9.90
CA GLN A 27 4.17 -6.36 -10.31
C GLN A 27 3.09 -5.42 -9.79
N ALA A 28 3.47 -4.55 -8.86
CA ALA A 28 2.56 -3.52 -8.39
C ALA A 28 2.03 -2.76 -9.60
N GLU A 29 0.71 -2.67 -9.71
CA GLU A 29 0.05 -1.99 -10.82
C GLU A 29 0.57 -0.55 -10.93
N ALA A 30 0.93 -0.14 -12.16
CA ALA A 30 1.53 1.16 -12.41
C ALA A 30 0.53 2.29 -12.15
N VAL A 31 0.94 3.30 -11.43
CA VAL A 31 0.12 4.46 -11.04
C VAL A 31 0.30 5.58 -12.05
N SER A 32 -0.77 5.92 -12.79
CA SER A 32 -0.75 6.94 -13.85
C SER A 32 -1.58 8.18 -13.54
N THR A 33 -2.32 8.22 -12.44
CA THR A 33 -3.22 9.32 -12.05
C THR A 33 -3.06 9.72 -10.60
N LEU A 34 -3.50 10.94 -10.26
CA LEU A 34 -3.53 11.39 -8.85
C LEU A 34 -4.44 10.51 -7.98
N ASP A 35 -5.61 10.13 -8.49
CA ASP A 35 -6.51 9.24 -7.77
C ASP A 35 -5.87 7.87 -7.53
N GLY A 36 -5.08 7.38 -8.49
CA GLY A 36 -4.30 6.16 -8.35
C GLY A 36 -3.32 6.21 -7.18
N ILE A 37 -2.70 7.37 -6.90
CA ILE A 37 -1.85 7.56 -5.71
C ILE A 37 -2.66 7.32 -4.43
N PHE A 38 -3.84 7.91 -4.31
CA PHE A 38 -4.68 7.75 -3.12
C PHE A 38 -5.23 6.35 -2.97
N LEU A 39 -5.63 5.70 -4.07
CA LEU A 39 -6.05 4.29 -4.09
C LEU A 39 -4.93 3.39 -3.61
N ARG A 40 -3.72 3.58 -4.14
CA ARG A 40 -2.55 2.80 -3.72
C ARG A 40 -2.24 2.97 -2.24
N LEU A 41 -2.28 4.19 -1.72
CA LEU A 41 -2.10 4.45 -0.28
C LEU A 41 -3.16 3.76 0.56
N LYS A 42 -4.41 3.72 0.11
CA LYS A 42 -5.50 3.02 0.77
C LYS A 42 -5.28 1.51 0.80
N GLU A 43 -4.76 0.92 -0.27
CA GLU A 43 -4.41 -0.50 -0.33
C GLU A 43 -3.26 -0.86 0.61
N CYS A 44 -2.28 0.03 0.74
CA CYS A 44 -1.16 -0.15 1.66
C CYS A 44 -1.54 0.08 3.14
N TRP A 45 -2.65 0.78 3.39
CA TRP A 45 -3.04 1.14 4.75
C TRP A 45 -3.30 -0.11 5.61
N ARG A 46 -2.61 -0.14 6.74
CA ARG A 46 -2.84 -1.10 7.82
C ARG A 46 -2.92 -0.31 9.11
N GLY A 47 -4.14 -0.15 9.61
CA GLY A 47 -4.36 0.48 10.92
C GLY A 47 -3.75 -0.36 12.04
N PRO A 48 -3.51 0.22 13.22
CA PRO A 48 -3.05 -0.51 14.38
C PRO A 48 -4.10 -1.52 14.85
N GLU A 49 -3.65 -2.61 15.44
CA GLU A 49 -4.52 -3.55 16.13
C GLU A 49 -5.04 -2.91 17.43
N LEU A 50 -6.34 -2.79 17.53
CA LEU A 50 -7.00 -2.16 18.68
C LEU A 50 -8.00 -3.10 19.32
N PRO A 51 -8.21 -3.01 20.65
CA PRO A 51 -9.18 -3.85 21.33
C PRO A 51 -10.61 -3.60 20.82
N PRO A 52 -11.52 -4.59 21.01
CA PRO A 52 -12.93 -4.43 20.67
C PRO A 52 -13.54 -3.19 21.33
N GLY A 53 -14.35 -2.45 20.59
CA GLY A 53 -15.01 -1.23 21.09
C GLY A 53 -14.15 0.03 21.09
N HIS A 54 -12.87 -0.07 20.73
CA HIS A 54 -12.02 1.12 20.59
C HIS A 54 -12.56 2.07 19.50
N PRO A 55 -12.66 3.37 19.77
CA PRO A 55 -13.28 4.32 18.83
C PRO A 55 -12.46 4.53 17.55
N GLY A 56 -11.19 4.15 17.54
CA GLY A 56 -10.26 4.51 16.48
C GLY A 56 -9.95 6.01 16.46
N MET A 57 -9.12 6.45 15.52
CA MET A 57 -8.82 7.86 15.35
C MET A 57 -8.62 8.26 13.88
N GLN A 58 -8.61 9.55 13.65
CA GLN A 58 -8.21 10.15 12.40
C GLN A 58 -6.83 10.77 12.54
N ILE A 59 -5.97 10.54 11.54
CA ILE A 59 -4.63 11.12 11.47
C ILE A 59 -4.39 11.68 10.07
N THR A 60 -3.76 12.85 9.97
CA THR A 60 -3.42 13.47 8.68
C THR A 60 -1.92 13.64 8.58
N VAL A 61 -1.37 13.19 7.45
CA VAL A 61 0.05 13.31 7.14
C VAL A 61 0.26 14.20 5.91
N LEU A 62 1.32 14.99 5.94
CA LEU A 62 1.84 15.77 4.83
C LEU A 62 3.18 15.16 4.41
N PHE A 63 3.32 14.82 3.12
CA PHE A 63 4.54 14.27 2.54
C PHE A 63 4.67 14.69 1.07
N SER A 64 5.84 14.49 0.50
CA SER A 64 6.09 14.68 -0.93
C SER A 64 6.79 13.46 -1.50
N LEU A 65 6.69 13.27 -2.81
CA LEU A 65 7.34 12.19 -3.53
C LEU A 65 8.38 12.74 -4.49
N LYS A 66 9.42 11.97 -4.72
CA LYS A 66 10.36 12.18 -5.81
C LYS A 66 9.75 11.71 -7.13
N ARG A 67 10.40 12.00 -8.24
CA ARG A 67 10.01 11.55 -9.59
C ARG A 67 9.92 10.02 -9.72
N ASP A 68 10.78 9.30 -9.04
CA ASP A 68 10.85 7.83 -9.01
C ASP A 68 9.86 7.19 -8.03
N GLY A 69 9.02 7.98 -7.36
CA GLY A 69 8.03 7.50 -6.41
C GLY A 69 8.54 7.29 -4.99
N GLU A 70 9.81 7.56 -4.71
CA GLU A 70 10.32 7.55 -3.35
C GLU A 70 9.83 8.75 -2.53
N LEU A 71 9.85 8.63 -1.21
CA LEU A 71 9.57 9.77 -0.32
C LEU A 71 10.64 10.86 -0.47
N LEU A 72 10.20 12.09 -0.60
CA LEU A 72 11.05 13.27 -0.55
C LEU A 72 11.02 13.88 0.85
N GLY A 73 12.12 13.73 1.57
CA GLY A 73 12.24 14.23 2.94
C GLY A 73 11.42 13.42 3.95
N ARG A 74 11.12 14.05 5.10
CA ARG A 74 10.40 13.39 6.20
C ARG A 74 8.90 13.74 6.16
N PRO A 75 8.01 12.74 6.18
CA PRO A 75 6.59 12.97 6.38
C PRO A 75 6.32 13.69 7.71
N ARG A 76 5.29 14.54 7.75
CA ARG A 76 4.89 15.28 8.96
C ARG A 76 3.43 15.00 9.27
N ILE A 77 3.15 14.64 10.51
CA ILE A 77 1.78 14.59 11.01
C ILE A 77 1.29 16.03 11.20
N THR A 78 0.14 16.36 10.64
CA THR A 78 -0.45 17.71 10.67
C THR A 78 -1.77 17.75 11.43
N PHE A 79 -2.35 16.60 11.75
CA PHE A 79 -3.55 16.49 12.55
C PHE A 79 -3.65 15.10 13.19
N GLU A 80 -4.15 15.07 14.42
CA GLU A 80 -4.55 13.87 15.15
C GLU A 80 -5.86 14.15 15.85
N THR A 81 -6.70 13.14 16.03
CA THR A 81 -7.97 13.30 16.79
C THR A 81 -7.67 13.76 18.21
N PRO A 82 -8.24 14.89 18.67
CA PRO A 82 -8.04 15.37 20.03
C PRO A 82 -8.55 14.37 21.08
N GLY A 83 -7.89 14.33 22.24
CA GLY A 83 -8.28 13.45 23.35
C GLY A 83 -7.88 11.99 23.19
N THR A 84 -7.10 11.66 22.18
CA THR A 84 -6.52 10.33 21.98
C THR A 84 -5.41 10.09 23.02
N SER A 85 -5.28 8.87 23.51
CA SER A 85 -4.18 8.50 24.42
C SER A 85 -2.83 8.62 23.71
N GLU A 86 -1.76 8.83 24.48
CA GLU A 86 -0.40 8.88 23.91
C GLU A 86 -0.02 7.53 23.26
N ALA A 87 -0.43 6.41 23.86
CA ALA A 87 -0.17 5.08 23.31
C ALA A 87 -0.84 4.89 21.94
N ASP A 88 -2.10 5.32 21.81
CA ASP A 88 -2.82 5.26 20.53
C ASP A 88 -2.18 6.20 19.50
N SER A 89 -1.83 7.42 19.91
CA SER A 89 -1.16 8.38 19.02
C SER A 89 0.14 7.80 18.45
N ILE A 90 0.96 7.16 19.28
CA ILE A 90 2.19 6.49 18.85
C ILE A 90 1.87 5.35 17.89
N ALA A 91 0.88 4.49 18.21
CA ALA A 91 0.49 3.36 17.36
C ALA A 91 0.04 3.83 15.96
N TYR A 92 -0.79 4.87 15.90
CA TYR A 92 -1.25 5.41 14.61
C TYR A 92 -0.14 6.13 13.83
N ARG A 93 0.74 6.90 14.48
CA ARG A 93 1.91 7.50 13.83
C ARG A 93 2.80 6.43 13.21
N THR A 94 3.06 5.36 13.93
CA THR A 94 3.83 4.21 13.44
C THR A 94 3.14 3.57 12.23
N ALA A 95 1.84 3.26 12.33
CA ALA A 95 1.08 2.66 11.24
C ALA A 95 1.09 3.51 9.95
N VAL A 96 0.99 4.84 10.08
CA VAL A 96 1.08 5.77 8.94
C VAL A 96 2.47 5.72 8.30
N MET A 97 3.54 5.79 9.11
CA MET A 97 4.92 5.77 8.58
C MET A 97 5.23 4.43 7.89
N GLU A 98 4.82 3.32 8.47
CA GLU A 98 4.95 1.99 7.85
C GLU A 98 4.12 1.88 6.55
N THR A 99 2.94 2.48 6.51
CA THR A 99 2.12 2.53 5.29
C THR A 99 2.84 3.25 4.17
N LEU A 100 3.41 4.43 4.45
CA LEU A 100 4.19 5.16 3.47
C LEU A 100 5.40 4.35 3.00
N GLN A 101 6.12 3.69 3.90
CA GLN A 101 7.26 2.83 3.57
C GLN A 101 6.87 1.63 2.69
N ARG A 102 5.75 0.98 2.98
CA ARG A 102 5.25 -0.14 2.15
C ARG A 102 4.78 0.29 0.76
N CYS A 103 4.27 1.52 0.67
CA CYS A 103 3.74 2.06 -0.58
C CYS A 103 4.79 2.71 -1.48
N THR A 104 5.97 2.98 -0.97
CA THR A 104 7.05 3.64 -1.72
C THR A 104 8.24 2.71 -1.93
N PRO A 105 8.93 2.78 -3.07
CA PRO A 105 8.66 3.68 -4.18
C PRO A 105 7.34 3.38 -4.89
N MET A 106 6.59 4.43 -5.26
CA MET A 106 5.35 4.30 -6.00
C MET A 106 5.65 4.05 -7.48
N PRO A 107 5.08 3.00 -8.12
CA PRO A 107 5.40 2.65 -9.51
C PRO A 107 4.72 3.61 -10.49
N PHE A 108 5.23 4.83 -10.62
CA PHE A 108 4.66 5.83 -11.52
C PHE A 108 4.82 5.47 -13.01
N SER A 109 3.82 5.83 -13.79
CA SER A 109 3.83 5.73 -15.27
C SER A 109 3.17 6.94 -15.91
N GLY A 110 3.22 7.05 -17.24
CA GLY A 110 2.53 8.09 -18.00
C GLY A 110 2.98 9.52 -17.68
N GLY A 111 4.21 9.73 -17.17
CA GLY A 111 4.70 11.07 -16.81
C GLY A 111 4.20 11.60 -15.47
N LEU A 112 3.43 10.81 -14.71
CA LEU A 112 2.91 11.23 -13.40
C LEU A 112 4.03 11.61 -12.43
N GLY A 113 5.14 10.84 -12.41
CA GLY A 113 6.28 11.12 -11.56
C GLY A 113 6.83 12.53 -11.74
N ASP A 114 6.96 13.00 -12.98
CA ASP A 114 7.38 14.37 -13.31
C ASP A 114 6.36 15.41 -12.84
N ALA A 115 5.08 15.11 -13.03
CA ALA A 115 4.00 16.02 -12.69
C ALA A 115 3.85 16.24 -11.17
N VAL A 116 4.20 15.24 -10.35
CA VAL A 116 3.98 15.27 -8.90
C VAL A 116 5.25 15.46 -8.06
N ALA A 117 6.43 15.35 -8.68
CA ALA A 117 7.70 15.46 -7.96
C ALA A 117 7.79 16.75 -7.13
N GLY A 118 8.09 16.61 -5.84
CA GLY A 118 8.23 17.70 -4.89
C GLY A 118 6.90 18.35 -4.44
N ARG A 119 5.76 17.98 -5.02
CA ARG A 119 4.46 18.53 -4.61
C ARG A 119 4.03 17.93 -3.27
N PRO A 120 3.48 18.75 -2.36
CA PRO A 120 2.99 18.26 -1.07
C PRO A 120 1.64 17.53 -1.24
N PHE A 121 1.55 16.34 -0.68
CA PHE A 121 0.33 15.56 -0.53
C PHE A 121 -0.14 15.62 0.91
N ARG A 122 -1.39 15.98 1.13
CA ARG A 122 -2.05 15.89 2.42
C ARG A 122 -3.03 14.73 2.40
N VAL A 123 -2.72 13.68 3.14
CA VAL A 123 -3.52 12.45 3.17
C VAL A 123 -4.06 12.24 4.57
N ARG A 124 -5.35 11.94 4.64
CA ARG A 124 -6.07 11.64 5.87
C ARG A 124 -6.34 10.14 5.93
N PHE A 125 -5.84 9.50 6.96
CA PHE A 125 -6.20 8.15 7.35
C PHE A 125 -7.28 8.23 8.42
N ASP A 126 -8.45 7.69 8.14
CA ASP A 126 -9.64 7.76 9.01
C ASP A 126 -10.06 6.34 9.38
N ASP A 127 -9.68 5.91 10.59
CA ASP A 127 -10.02 4.61 11.16
C ASP A 127 -11.05 4.74 12.29
N ARG A 128 -11.82 5.82 12.30
CA ARG A 128 -12.87 6.01 13.32
C ARG A 128 -14.00 5.02 13.09
N ARG A 129 -14.16 4.10 14.02
CA ARG A 129 -15.02 2.92 13.87
C ARG A 129 -16.50 3.19 14.19
N ASN A 130 -16.76 4.17 15.07
CA ASN A 130 -18.10 4.50 15.55
C ASN A 130 -18.68 5.79 14.93
N GLN A 131 -18.05 6.32 13.88
CA GLN A 131 -18.53 7.50 13.18
C GLN A 131 -19.30 7.09 11.92
N PRO A 132 -20.45 7.70 11.62
CA PRO A 132 -21.12 7.53 10.33
C PRO A 132 -20.16 7.88 9.19
N LYS A 133 -20.10 7.05 8.17
CA LYS A 133 -19.29 7.33 6.98
C LYS A 133 -19.73 8.66 6.37
N PRO A 134 -18.81 9.47 5.81
CA PRO A 134 -19.16 10.77 5.23
C PRO A 134 -20.28 10.73 4.20
N SER A 135 -20.41 9.61 3.46
CA SER A 135 -21.50 9.37 2.49
C SER A 135 -22.87 9.16 3.12
N GLU A 136 -22.92 8.82 4.41
CA GLU A 136 -24.16 8.58 5.15
C GLU A 136 -24.68 9.84 5.85
N ARG A 137 -23.86 10.87 5.94
CA ARG A 137 -24.29 12.19 6.38
C ARG A 137 -25.09 12.84 5.23
N LYS A 138 -26.34 12.48 5.09
CA LYS A 138 -27.27 13.27 4.28
C LYS A 138 -27.19 14.69 4.79
N ALA A 139 -26.75 15.61 3.92
CA ALA A 139 -26.85 17.02 4.21
C ALA A 139 -28.33 17.32 4.47
N TRP A 140 -28.70 17.55 5.71
CA TRP A 140 -29.97 18.13 6.07
C TRP A 140 -29.92 19.58 5.62
N LEU A 141 -30.13 19.78 4.32
CA LEU A 141 -30.51 21.10 3.82
C LEU A 141 -31.92 21.34 4.37
N SER A 142 -31.99 21.97 5.52
CA SER A 142 -33.23 22.58 5.96
C SER A 142 -33.61 23.60 4.90
N PRO A 143 -34.73 23.44 4.18
CA PRO A 143 -35.25 24.51 3.33
C PRO A 143 -35.60 25.63 4.28
N ARG A 144 -34.80 26.68 4.34
CA ARG A 144 -35.17 27.92 4.97
C ARG A 144 -36.18 28.57 4.02
N ILE A 145 -37.45 28.31 4.27
CA ILE A 145 -38.55 29.04 3.63
C ILE A 145 -38.52 30.42 4.22
N LEU A 146 -38.23 31.42 3.41
CA LEU A 146 -38.48 32.81 3.67
C LEU A 146 -39.96 33.10 3.50
#